data_0db97bb4ca436c4294d188bdcf9731eb
#
_entry.id   0db97bb4ca436c4294d188bdcf9731eb
#
_cell.length_a   1.000
_cell.length_b   1.000
_cell.length_c   1.000
_cell.angle_alpha   90.00
_cell.angle_beta   90.00
_cell.angle_gamma   90.00
#
_symmetry.space_group_name_H-M   'P 1'
#
loop_
_entity.id
_entity.type
_entity.pdbx_description
1 polymer ?
#
loop_
_entity_poly.entity_id
_entity_poly.type
_entity_poly.pdbx_seq_one_letter_code
_entity_poly.pdbx_strand_id
1 'polypeptide(L)'
;MKRLFITLSTIFVAFMADAQSCPDDNHPHAIDLGLPSGTKWACCNVGATIPEERGGYYAWGETEEKEVYDWASYTLCEGRANTSQNLGSDIAGTSYDVAHVKWGGGWQMPSMEQLEELIHNCPYTWTVMDGVNGTLFTGSNGGTLFMPAAGQRWKNESNCVGNNGFFWTSTQLKYSVDDAYSLMFFVYDAVTDFNFRGLGFSVRPIMNDASNINLPESLSNASNQAVFNLFGIKVADSMDGMKNLSPGIYVVDGKKVVVK
;
A
#
# COMPACT_ATOMS: atom_id res chain seq x y z
N MET A 1 -8.68 -58.13 36.28
CA MET A 1 -8.18 -57.31 35.20
C MET A 1 -8.85 -55.94 35.25
N LYS A 2 -8.16 -54.89 35.75
CA LYS A 2 -8.68 -53.51 35.81
C LYS A 2 -8.27 -52.82 34.50
N ARG A 3 -9.25 -52.41 33.70
CA ARG A 3 -9.03 -51.63 32.46
C ARG A 3 -8.86 -50.16 32.87
N LEU A 4 -7.67 -49.62 32.58
CA LEU A 4 -7.32 -48.22 32.75
C LEU A 4 -7.82 -47.48 31.50
N PHE A 5 -8.82 -46.59 31.64
CA PHE A 5 -9.21 -45.67 30.58
C PHE A 5 -8.36 -44.41 30.70
N ILE A 6 -7.47 -44.22 29.74
CA ILE A 6 -6.74 -42.96 29.59
C ILE A 6 -7.59 -42.05 28.71
N THR A 7 -8.21 -41.02 29.32
CA THR A 7 -8.87 -39.94 28.59
C THR A 7 -7.80 -38.96 28.09
N LEU A 8 -7.60 -38.97 26.78
CA LEU A 8 -6.74 -37.98 26.11
C LEU A 8 -7.50 -36.66 26.02
N SER A 9 -7.18 -35.71 26.92
CA SER A 9 -7.72 -34.35 26.90
C SER A 9 -6.94 -33.54 25.85
N THR A 10 -7.56 -33.33 24.69
CA THR A 10 -7.06 -32.39 23.68
C THR A 10 -7.21 -30.97 24.22
N ILE A 11 -6.10 -30.36 24.59
CA ILE A 11 -6.03 -28.94 24.91
C ILE A 11 -6.15 -28.18 23.58
N PHE A 12 -7.30 -27.59 23.33
CA PHE A 12 -7.50 -26.64 22.23
C PHE A 12 -6.85 -25.32 22.69
N VAL A 13 -5.62 -25.06 22.26
CA VAL A 13 -5.01 -23.73 22.38
C VAL A 13 -5.71 -22.86 21.33
N ALA A 14 -6.71 -22.11 21.76
CA ALA A 14 -7.21 -21.01 20.95
C ALA A 14 -6.08 -19.98 20.88
N PHE A 15 -5.44 -19.88 19.72
CA PHE A 15 -4.68 -18.69 19.39
C PHE A 15 -5.68 -17.54 19.31
N MET A 16 -5.74 -16.75 20.35
CA MET A 16 -6.30 -15.42 20.29
C MET A 16 -5.36 -14.67 19.35
N ALA A 17 -5.79 -14.38 18.12
CA ALA A 17 -5.13 -13.38 17.32
C ALA A 17 -5.18 -12.09 18.16
N ASP A 18 -4.04 -11.62 18.63
CA ASP A 18 -3.98 -10.31 19.29
C ASP A 18 -4.52 -9.30 18.27
N ALA A 19 -5.56 -8.58 18.69
CA ALA A 19 -6.09 -7.48 17.89
C ALA A 19 -4.91 -6.57 17.54
N GLN A 20 -4.79 -6.17 16.27
CA GLN A 20 -3.79 -5.21 15.84
C GLN A 20 -4.00 -3.92 16.64
N SER A 21 -3.29 -3.76 17.74
CA SER A 21 -3.33 -2.54 18.52
C SER A 21 -2.38 -1.53 17.87
N CYS A 22 -2.88 -0.35 17.58
CA CYS A 22 -1.99 0.78 17.32
C CYS A 22 -1.21 1.07 18.60
N PRO A 23 0.13 1.01 18.59
CA PRO A 23 0.94 1.02 19.81
C PRO A 23 0.95 2.37 20.52
N ASP A 24 0.49 3.43 19.91
CA ASP A 24 0.35 4.78 20.48
C ASP A 24 -0.77 5.56 19.79
N ASP A 25 -1.07 6.78 20.27
CA ASP A 25 -2.11 7.65 19.71
C ASP A 25 -1.65 8.48 18.49
N ASN A 26 -0.40 8.29 18.02
CA ASN A 26 0.14 9.00 16.88
C ASN A 26 -0.10 8.20 15.60
N HIS A 27 -1.15 8.51 14.88
CA HIS A 27 -1.41 7.96 13.56
C HIS A 27 -0.79 8.83 12.46
N PRO A 28 -0.38 8.22 11.35
CA PRO A 28 -0.38 6.80 11.00
C PRO A 28 0.89 6.05 11.47
N HIS A 29 0.74 4.76 11.81
CA HIS A 29 1.85 3.87 12.15
C HIS A 29 2.25 3.01 10.95
N ALA A 30 3.55 2.75 10.82
CA ALA A 30 4.10 1.88 9.78
C ALA A 30 4.27 0.45 10.33
N ILE A 31 3.45 -0.48 9.83
CA ILE A 31 3.49 -1.90 10.17
C ILE A 31 4.51 -2.61 9.29
N ASP A 32 5.48 -3.26 9.90
CA ASP A 32 6.41 -4.15 9.23
C ASP A 32 5.84 -5.57 9.21
N LEU A 33 5.68 -6.12 8.01
CA LEU A 33 5.21 -7.50 7.78
C LEU A 33 6.34 -8.45 7.38
N GLY A 34 7.60 -8.00 7.40
CA GLY A 34 8.73 -8.77 6.90
C GLY A 34 8.67 -9.05 5.40
N LEU A 35 8.10 -8.11 4.63
CA LEU A 35 8.03 -8.22 3.17
C LEU A 35 9.42 -8.11 2.54
N PRO A 36 9.70 -8.82 1.44
CA PRO A 36 11.01 -8.79 0.75
C PRO A 36 11.47 -7.38 0.33
N SER A 37 10.53 -6.51 -0.07
CA SER A 37 10.83 -5.13 -0.44
C SER A 37 11.15 -4.23 0.76
N GLY A 38 10.81 -4.65 1.97
CA GLY A 38 10.84 -3.80 3.18
C GLY A 38 9.69 -2.79 3.23
N THR A 39 8.70 -2.89 2.34
CA THR A 39 7.50 -2.04 2.35
C THR A 39 6.77 -2.19 3.70
N LYS A 40 6.48 -1.07 4.33
CA LYS A 40 5.66 -1.01 5.53
C LYS A 40 4.28 -0.47 5.21
N TRP A 41 3.26 -1.06 5.80
CA TRP A 41 1.87 -0.70 5.56
C TRP A 41 1.33 0.19 6.68
N ALA A 42 0.48 1.13 6.35
CA ALA A 42 -0.18 1.93 7.37
C ALA A 42 -1.13 1.08 8.22
N CYS A 43 -1.25 1.39 9.51
CA CYS A 43 -2.17 0.69 10.43
C CYS A 43 -3.64 0.92 10.09
N CYS A 44 -3.98 2.06 9.47
CA CYS A 44 -5.35 2.45 9.12
C CYS A 44 -5.43 3.05 7.71
N ASN A 45 -6.64 3.25 7.22
CA ASN A 45 -6.91 3.86 5.93
C ASN A 45 -6.76 5.39 6.00
N VAL A 46 -6.57 6.05 4.85
CA VAL A 46 -6.65 7.52 4.77
C VAL A 46 -8.02 7.99 5.28
N GLY A 47 -8.02 8.93 6.21
CA GLY A 47 -9.25 9.43 6.85
C GLY A 47 -9.77 8.57 8.00
N ALA A 48 -9.07 7.51 8.39
CA ALA A 48 -9.35 6.68 9.58
C ALA A 48 -8.33 6.95 10.69
N THR A 49 -8.69 6.62 11.93
CA THR A 49 -7.83 6.70 13.12
C THR A 49 -7.55 5.34 13.75
N ILE A 50 -8.31 4.32 13.39
CA ILE A 50 -8.14 2.93 13.86
C ILE A 50 -8.21 1.96 12.67
N PRO A 51 -7.67 0.74 12.79
CA PRO A 51 -7.61 -0.24 11.70
C PRO A 51 -8.97 -0.65 11.12
N GLU A 52 -10.00 -0.68 11.95
CA GLU A 52 -11.35 -1.15 11.61
C GLU A 52 -12.17 -0.11 10.85
N GLU A 53 -11.77 1.16 10.91
CA GLU A 53 -12.47 2.21 10.18
C GLU A 53 -12.18 2.14 8.68
N ARG A 54 -13.22 2.31 7.88
CA ARG A 54 -13.12 2.36 6.41
C ARG A 54 -12.30 3.53 5.87
N GLY A 55 -12.21 4.63 6.67
CA GLY A 55 -11.65 5.91 6.21
C GLY A 55 -12.51 6.59 5.17
N GLY A 56 -11.91 7.47 4.39
CA GLY A 56 -12.53 8.14 3.27
C GLY A 56 -12.62 7.27 2.02
N TYR A 57 -13.55 7.64 1.12
CA TYR A 57 -13.60 7.10 -0.23
C TYR A 57 -13.09 8.15 -1.21
N TYR A 58 -12.22 7.73 -2.11
CA TYR A 58 -11.58 8.63 -3.09
C TYR A 58 -11.73 8.05 -4.49
N ALA A 59 -12.02 8.91 -5.47
CA ALA A 59 -11.83 8.54 -6.85
C ALA A 59 -10.32 8.58 -7.18
N TRP A 60 -9.86 7.72 -8.06
CA TRP A 60 -8.43 7.59 -8.34
C TRP A 60 -7.84 8.89 -8.91
N GLY A 61 -6.80 9.41 -8.26
CA GLY A 61 -6.18 10.70 -8.60
C GLY A 61 -6.87 11.92 -7.99
N GLU A 62 -8.02 11.75 -7.34
CA GLU A 62 -8.66 12.81 -6.54
C GLU A 62 -8.28 12.67 -5.06
N THR A 63 -8.07 13.79 -4.39
CA THR A 63 -7.60 13.82 -2.99
C THR A 63 -8.67 14.24 -1.99
N GLU A 64 -9.86 14.58 -2.46
CA GLU A 64 -11.01 14.93 -1.63
C GLU A 64 -12.16 13.95 -1.81
N GLU A 65 -12.89 13.72 -0.74
CA GLU A 65 -14.15 12.95 -0.76
C GLU A 65 -15.25 13.76 -1.43
N LYS A 66 -16.24 13.06 -1.99
CA LYS A 66 -17.40 13.66 -2.61
C LYS A 66 -18.68 12.85 -2.37
N GLU A 67 -19.83 13.42 -2.66
CA GLU A 67 -21.11 12.74 -2.47
C GLU A 67 -21.43 11.76 -3.60
N VAL A 68 -21.03 12.07 -4.83
CA VAL A 68 -21.36 11.31 -6.03
C VAL A 68 -20.09 10.82 -6.72
N TYR A 69 -20.05 9.54 -7.06
CA TYR A 69 -18.92 8.86 -7.71
C TYR A 69 -19.38 8.26 -9.04
N ASP A 70 -19.26 9.01 -10.12
CA ASP A 70 -19.62 8.60 -11.48
C ASP A 70 -18.79 9.38 -12.52
N TRP A 71 -19.08 9.15 -13.81
CA TRP A 71 -18.41 9.85 -14.88
C TRP A 71 -18.58 11.37 -14.82
N ALA A 72 -19.78 11.85 -14.48
CA ALA A 72 -20.10 13.27 -14.51
C ALA A 72 -19.42 14.03 -13.35
N SER A 73 -19.19 13.35 -12.23
CA SER A 73 -18.57 13.91 -11.03
C SER A 73 -17.06 13.69 -10.96
N TYR A 74 -16.49 12.83 -11.83
CA TYR A 74 -15.06 12.58 -11.84
C TYR A 74 -14.32 13.73 -12.54
N THR A 75 -13.57 14.52 -11.75
CA THR A 75 -12.97 15.79 -12.21
C THR A 75 -11.84 15.63 -13.22
N LEU A 76 -11.29 14.42 -13.31
CA LEU A 76 -10.16 14.09 -14.19
C LEU A 76 -10.62 13.47 -15.52
N CYS A 77 -11.88 13.67 -15.92
CA CYS A 77 -12.39 13.30 -17.24
C CYS A 77 -13.41 14.33 -17.76
N GLU A 78 -13.88 14.17 -18.99
CA GLU A 78 -14.91 15.04 -19.61
C GLU A 78 -16.34 14.50 -19.36
N GLY A 79 -16.57 13.80 -18.25
CA GLY A 79 -17.89 13.25 -17.89
C GLY A 79 -18.31 11.99 -18.67
N ARG A 80 -17.40 11.34 -19.39
CA ARG A 80 -17.67 10.14 -20.20
C ARG A 80 -16.44 9.26 -20.38
N ALA A 81 -16.64 8.01 -20.77
CA ALA A 81 -15.59 7.03 -21.03
C ALA A 81 -14.60 7.50 -22.11
N ASN A 82 -13.36 7.04 -22.01
CA ASN A 82 -12.22 7.35 -22.89
C ASN A 82 -11.84 8.84 -22.93
N THR A 83 -12.16 9.59 -21.87
CA THR A 83 -11.80 11.01 -21.75
C THR A 83 -10.99 11.33 -20.49
N SER A 84 -10.62 10.32 -19.72
CA SER A 84 -9.81 10.54 -18.52
C SER A 84 -8.41 11.05 -18.86
N GLN A 85 -7.93 12.00 -18.06
CA GLN A 85 -6.60 12.56 -18.20
C GLN A 85 -5.54 11.49 -17.96
N ASN A 86 -4.51 11.48 -18.79
CA ASN A 86 -3.35 10.62 -18.56
C ASN A 86 -2.47 11.26 -17.48
N LEU A 87 -2.42 10.63 -16.29
CA LEU A 87 -1.61 11.08 -15.16
C LEU A 87 -0.24 10.37 -15.07
N GLY A 88 0.08 9.55 -16.07
CA GLY A 88 1.24 8.65 -16.06
C GLY A 88 0.86 7.24 -15.63
N SER A 89 1.82 6.34 -15.65
CA SER A 89 1.62 4.93 -15.28
C SER A 89 1.46 4.73 -13.76
N ASP A 90 1.93 5.68 -12.96
CA ASP A 90 1.91 5.61 -11.50
C ASP A 90 1.78 7.02 -10.91
N ILE A 91 0.90 7.21 -9.92
CA ILE A 91 0.67 8.50 -9.25
C ILE A 91 1.27 8.57 -7.85
N ALA A 92 1.98 7.52 -7.38
CA ALA A 92 2.56 7.50 -6.05
C ALA A 92 3.46 8.71 -5.78
N GLY A 93 3.26 9.36 -4.64
CA GLY A 93 4.02 10.53 -4.21
C GLY A 93 3.78 11.81 -5.03
N THR A 94 2.80 11.85 -5.92
CA THR A 94 2.41 13.04 -6.68
C THR A 94 1.27 13.80 -5.99
N SER A 95 0.87 14.94 -6.56
CA SER A 95 -0.31 15.70 -6.11
C SER A 95 -1.65 14.97 -6.35
N TYR A 96 -1.64 13.86 -7.06
CA TYR A 96 -2.79 13.00 -7.32
C TYR A 96 -2.87 11.81 -6.33
N ASP A 97 -1.86 11.61 -5.51
CA ASP A 97 -1.81 10.59 -4.47
C ASP A 97 -2.42 11.12 -3.17
N VAL A 98 -3.60 10.63 -2.83
CA VAL A 98 -4.32 11.11 -1.63
C VAL A 98 -3.58 10.81 -0.33
N ALA A 99 -2.84 9.70 -0.24
CA ALA A 99 -2.04 9.38 0.94
C ALA A 99 -0.88 10.35 1.10
N HIS A 100 -0.18 10.66 0.01
CA HIS A 100 0.91 11.64 0.00
C HIS A 100 0.40 13.05 0.35
N VAL A 101 -0.71 13.47 -0.25
CA VAL A 101 -1.27 14.82 -0.03
C VAL A 101 -1.79 15.00 1.39
N LYS A 102 -2.49 14.00 1.95
CA LYS A 102 -3.12 14.13 3.28
C LYS A 102 -2.17 13.85 4.44
N TRP A 103 -1.22 12.93 4.28
CA TRP A 103 -0.32 12.53 5.37
C TRP A 103 1.10 13.04 5.21
N GLY A 104 1.54 13.32 3.98
CA GLY A 104 2.90 13.81 3.70
C GLY A 104 4.01 12.82 4.04
N GLY A 105 5.21 13.33 4.25
CA GLY A 105 6.37 12.49 4.59
C GLY A 105 6.66 11.43 3.52
N GLY A 106 6.89 10.20 3.97
CA GLY A 106 7.10 9.04 3.09
C GLY A 106 5.84 8.24 2.75
N TRP A 107 4.66 8.70 3.19
CA TRP A 107 3.40 8.02 2.93
C TRP A 107 2.93 8.21 1.49
N GLN A 108 2.49 7.12 0.89
CA GLN A 108 1.96 7.11 -0.48
C GLN A 108 0.99 5.95 -0.69
N MET A 109 0.25 5.98 -1.79
CA MET A 109 -0.54 4.84 -2.25
C MET A 109 0.39 3.69 -2.63
N PRO A 110 0.01 2.42 -2.36
CA PRO A 110 0.78 1.27 -2.81
C PRO A 110 0.70 1.12 -4.33
N SER A 111 1.78 0.66 -4.97
CA SER A 111 1.70 0.21 -6.35
C SER A 111 0.99 -1.15 -6.47
N MET A 112 0.64 -1.55 -7.70
CA MET A 112 0.09 -2.89 -7.97
C MET A 112 1.07 -3.99 -7.52
N GLU A 113 2.36 -3.82 -7.80
CA GLU A 113 3.40 -4.79 -7.44
C GLU A 113 3.53 -4.94 -5.92
N GLN A 114 3.42 -3.85 -5.15
CA GLN A 114 3.46 -3.90 -3.69
C GLN A 114 2.23 -4.58 -3.10
N LEU A 115 1.09 -4.42 -3.76
CA LEU A 115 -0.12 -5.12 -3.38
C LEU A 115 -0.01 -6.62 -3.68
N GLU A 116 0.51 -7.00 -4.84
CA GLU A 116 0.79 -8.40 -5.18
C GLU A 116 1.81 -9.01 -4.22
N GLU A 117 2.83 -8.26 -3.85
CA GLU A 117 3.78 -8.69 -2.82
C GLU A 117 3.09 -9.01 -1.50
N LEU A 118 2.16 -8.15 -1.03
CA LEU A 118 1.36 -8.39 0.17
C LEU A 118 0.57 -9.69 0.07
N ILE A 119 -0.19 -9.87 -1.02
CA ILE A 119 -1.04 -11.05 -1.23
C ILE A 119 -0.22 -12.35 -1.30
N HIS A 120 0.95 -12.32 -1.98
CA HIS A 120 1.76 -13.51 -2.19
C HIS A 120 2.61 -13.89 -0.97
N ASN A 121 3.04 -12.92 -0.16
CA ASN A 121 3.96 -13.18 0.96
C ASN A 121 3.27 -13.22 2.33
N CYS A 122 2.03 -12.75 2.44
CA CYS A 122 1.28 -12.75 3.69
C CYS A 122 0.05 -13.66 3.57
N PRO A 123 0.02 -14.82 4.24
CA PRO A 123 -1.22 -15.55 4.45
C PRO A 123 -2.31 -14.63 4.97
N TYR A 124 -3.53 -14.76 4.46
CA TYR A 124 -4.64 -13.92 4.86
C TYR A 124 -5.87 -14.73 5.25
N THR A 125 -6.67 -14.18 6.15
CA THR A 125 -7.86 -14.82 6.67
C THR A 125 -8.96 -13.78 6.82
N TRP A 126 -10.16 -14.12 6.33
CA TRP A 126 -11.35 -13.33 6.61
C TRP A 126 -11.70 -13.43 8.10
N THR A 127 -11.89 -12.29 8.75
CA THR A 127 -12.14 -12.23 10.19
C THR A 127 -13.03 -11.05 10.56
N VAL A 128 -13.38 -10.98 11.84
CA VAL A 128 -14.09 -9.84 12.45
C VAL A 128 -13.16 -9.23 13.49
N MET A 129 -12.88 -7.93 13.37
CA MET A 129 -12.14 -7.15 14.35
C MET A 129 -13.05 -6.02 14.86
N ASP A 130 -13.27 -5.95 16.17
CA ASP A 130 -14.19 -5.00 16.84
C ASP A 130 -15.54 -4.82 16.16
N GLY A 131 -16.12 -5.95 15.70
CA GLY A 131 -17.43 -5.97 15.04
C GLY A 131 -17.42 -5.63 13.56
N VAL A 132 -16.25 -5.37 12.97
CA VAL A 132 -16.07 -5.04 11.55
C VAL A 132 -15.50 -6.23 10.80
N ASN A 133 -16.18 -6.66 9.73
CA ASN A 133 -15.67 -7.67 8.83
C ASN A 133 -14.48 -7.14 8.01
N GLY A 134 -13.52 -8.01 7.75
CA GLY A 134 -12.35 -7.65 6.96
C GLY A 134 -11.40 -8.82 6.72
N THR A 135 -10.26 -8.54 6.16
CA THR A 135 -9.18 -9.52 5.93
C THR A 135 -7.98 -9.15 6.77
N LEU A 136 -7.45 -10.13 7.52
CA LEU A 136 -6.22 -10.03 8.29
C LEU A 136 -5.09 -10.71 7.51
N PHE A 137 -4.10 -9.94 7.11
CA PHE A 137 -2.84 -10.43 6.53
C PHE A 137 -1.83 -10.65 7.65
N THR A 138 -1.06 -11.73 7.58
CA THR A 138 -0.03 -12.06 8.58
C THR A 138 1.33 -12.15 7.91
N GLY A 139 2.24 -11.30 8.31
CA GLY A 139 3.60 -11.26 7.80
C GLY A 139 4.48 -12.41 8.30
N SER A 140 5.58 -12.67 7.62
CA SER A 140 6.55 -13.71 7.98
C SER A 140 7.23 -13.46 9.34
N ASN A 141 7.27 -12.21 9.78
CA ASN A 141 7.81 -11.78 11.07
C ASN A 141 6.76 -11.81 12.21
N GLY A 142 5.52 -12.21 11.93
CA GLY A 142 4.39 -12.23 12.87
C GLY A 142 3.62 -10.90 12.96
N GLY A 143 4.05 -9.86 12.25
CA GLY A 143 3.28 -8.62 12.10
C GLY A 143 1.94 -8.88 11.41
N THR A 144 0.91 -8.12 11.78
CA THR A 144 -0.43 -8.27 11.20
C THR A 144 -0.97 -6.98 10.63
N LEU A 145 -1.76 -7.08 9.57
CA LEU A 145 -2.42 -5.97 8.90
C LEU A 145 -3.89 -6.32 8.69
N PHE A 146 -4.79 -5.65 9.40
CA PHE A 146 -6.22 -5.76 9.17
C PHE A 146 -6.67 -4.74 8.14
N MET A 147 -7.43 -5.19 7.15
CA MET A 147 -8.08 -4.33 6.15
C MET A 147 -9.59 -4.55 6.20
N PRO A 148 -10.39 -3.52 6.55
CA PRO A 148 -11.83 -3.66 6.70
C PRO A 148 -12.52 -3.88 5.35
N ALA A 149 -13.64 -4.63 5.37
CA ALA A 149 -14.53 -4.77 4.23
C ALA A 149 -15.29 -3.47 3.99
N ALA A 150 -14.56 -2.44 3.55
CA ALA A 150 -15.04 -1.08 3.42
C ALA A 150 -16.10 -0.90 2.33
N GLY A 151 -16.23 -1.87 1.40
CA GLY A 151 -17.09 -1.71 0.23
C GLY A 151 -16.55 -0.65 -0.74
N GLN A 152 -17.45 -0.10 -1.54
CA GLN A 152 -17.16 0.95 -2.52
C GLN A 152 -18.29 1.97 -2.61
N ARG A 153 -18.00 3.12 -3.24
CA ARG A 153 -19.00 4.12 -3.64
C ARG A 153 -19.19 4.13 -5.14
N TRP A 154 -20.45 4.05 -5.55
CA TRP A 154 -20.89 4.29 -6.91
C TRP A 154 -22.12 5.18 -6.91
N LYS A 155 -22.10 6.26 -7.67
CA LYS A 155 -23.08 7.35 -7.54
C LYS A 155 -23.12 7.86 -6.09
N ASN A 156 -24.28 7.96 -5.50
CA ASN A 156 -24.50 8.35 -4.10
C ASN A 156 -24.66 7.15 -3.15
N GLU A 157 -24.40 5.92 -3.63
CA GLU A 157 -24.64 4.70 -2.87
C GLU A 157 -23.33 4.07 -2.38
N SER A 158 -23.38 3.47 -1.20
CA SER A 158 -22.34 2.58 -0.69
C SER A 158 -22.74 1.14 -0.96
N ASN A 159 -21.87 0.39 -1.65
CA ASN A 159 -22.13 -0.99 -2.05
C ASN A 159 -21.11 -1.94 -1.40
N CYS A 160 -21.55 -3.16 -1.10
CA CYS A 160 -20.73 -4.26 -0.59
C CYS A 160 -20.01 -3.98 0.75
N VAL A 161 -20.44 -2.98 1.52
CA VAL A 161 -19.90 -2.70 2.86
C VAL A 161 -20.14 -3.92 3.77
N GLY A 162 -19.09 -4.36 4.47
CA GLY A 162 -19.11 -5.55 5.31
C GLY A 162 -19.00 -6.88 4.57
N ASN A 163 -18.97 -6.87 3.23
CA ASN A 163 -18.86 -8.08 2.40
C ASN A 163 -17.58 -8.10 1.55
N ASN A 164 -17.14 -6.94 1.04
CA ASN A 164 -15.96 -6.81 0.21
C ASN A 164 -15.11 -5.61 0.66
N GLY A 165 -13.80 -5.70 0.47
CA GLY A 165 -12.91 -4.56 0.50
C GLY A 165 -12.46 -4.17 -0.90
N PHE A 166 -12.43 -2.87 -1.20
CA PHE A 166 -11.88 -2.30 -2.43
C PHE A 166 -10.91 -1.19 -2.06
N PHE A 167 -9.68 -1.31 -2.53
CA PHE A 167 -8.60 -0.37 -2.21
C PHE A 167 -7.82 0.01 -3.45
N TRP A 168 -7.66 1.30 -3.69
CA TRP A 168 -6.87 1.78 -4.81
C TRP A 168 -5.39 1.47 -4.65
N THR A 169 -4.74 1.16 -5.78
CA THR A 169 -3.30 1.31 -5.96
C THR A 169 -2.98 2.63 -6.65
N SER A 170 -1.72 3.02 -6.67
CA SER A 170 -1.24 4.17 -7.45
C SER A 170 -1.10 3.89 -8.94
N THR A 171 -1.20 2.63 -9.37
CA THR A 171 -0.87 2.17 -10.72
C THR A 171 -2.06 2.27 -11.67
N GLN A 172 -1.90 3.00 -12.77
CA GLN A 172 -2.88 3.08 -13.86
C GLN A 172 -2.87 1.80 -14.69
N LEU A 173 -4.03 1.36 -15.19
CA LEU A 173 -4.09 0.24 -16.14
C LEU A 173 -3.43 0.63 -17.47
N LYS A 174 -2.45 -0.16 -17.91
CA LYS A 174 -1.59 0.15 -19.06
C LYS A 174 -2.36 0.45 -20.37
N TYR A 175 -3.50 -0.21 -20.58
CA TYR A 175 -4.24 -0.16 -21.84
C TYR A 175 -5.56 0.60 -21.73
N SER A 176 -5.83 1.24 -20.60
CA SER A 176 -7.01 2.05 -20.37
C SER A 176 -6.66 3.31 -19.58
N VAL A 177 -7.02 4.46 -20.12
CA VAL A 177 -6.89 5.73 -19.39
C VAL A 177 -7.97 5.91 -18.32
N ASP A 178 -9.02 5.12 -18.38
CA ASP A 178 -10.17 5.23 -17.50
C ASP A 178 -10.08 4.33 -16.26
N ASP A 179 -9.15 3.36 -16.27
CA ASP A 179 -9.07 2.34 -15.23
C ASP A 179 -7.74 2.39 -14.48
N ALA A 180 -7.77 2.00 -13.23
CA ALA A 180 -6.60 1.83 -12.38
C ALA A 180 -6.68 0.50 -11.62
N TYR A 181 -5.52 -0.03 -11.22
CA TYR A 181 -5.45 -1.24 -10.44
C TYR A 181 -5.92 -1.01 -9.00
N SER A 182 -6.53 -2.04 -8.43
CA SER A 182 -7.06 -2.06 -7.08
C SER A 182 -6.91 -3.44 -6.44
N LEU A 183 -6.91 -3.50 -5.12
CA LEU A 183 -7.19 -4.71 -4.36
C LEU A 183 -8.70 -4.90 -4.27
N MET A 184 -9.15 -6.10 -4.54
CA MET A 184 -10.46 -6.57 -4.15
C MET A 184 -10.32 -7.81 -3.27
N PHE A 185 -11.01 -7.85 -2.14
CA PHE A 185 -11.10 -9.07 -1.33
C PHE A 185 -12.51 -9.31 -0.82
N PHE A 186 -12.79 -10.56 -0.56
CA PHE A 186 -14.03 -11.07 0.01
C PHE A 186 -13.72 -12.32 0.84
N VAL A 187 -14.76 -12.97 1.41
CA VAL A 187 -14.60 -14.04 2.40
C VAL A 187 -13.66 -15.19 1.98
N TYR A 188 -13.45 -15.42 0.68
CA TYR A 188 -12.68 -16.57 0.18
C TYR A 188 -11.39 -16.20 -0.55
N ASP A 189 -11.21 -14.95 -0.94
CA ASP A 189 -10.12 -14.58 -1.83
C ASP A 189 -9.71 -13.11 -1.69
N ALA A 190 -8.47 -12.82 -2.09
CA ALA A 190 -7.92 -11.47 -2.24
C ALA A 190 -7.14 -11.43 -3.57
N VAL A 191 -7.52 -10.52 -4.45
CA VAL A 191 -6.98 -10.43 -5.80
C VAL A 191 -6.69 -8.99 -6.19
N THR A 192 -5.72 -8.81 -7.09
CA THR A 192 -5.59 -7.57 -7.86
C THR A 192 -6.60 -7.56 -8.98
N ASP A 193 -7.28 -6.44 -9.17
CA ASP A 193 -8.24 -6.20 -10.23
C ASP A 193 -8.08 -4.78 -10.74
N PHE A 194 -8.83 -4.38 -11.74
CA PHE A 194 -8.85 -3.01 -12.23
C PHE A 194 -10.28 -2.49 -12.29
N ASN A 195 -10.43 -1.21 -12.01
CA ASN A 195 -11.74 -0.59 -11.90
C ASN A 195 -11.72 0.82 -12.47
N PHE A 196 -12.91 1.29 -12.85
CA PHE A 196 -13.13 2.66 -13.31
C PHE A 196 -12.66 3.67 -12.23
N ARG A 197 -11.79 4.59 -12.63
CA ARG A 197 -11.12 5.57 -11.76
C ARG A 197 -12.08 6.50 -11.01
N GLY A 198 -13.29 6.71 -11.52
CA GLY A 198 -14.32 7.54 -10.88
C GLY A 198 -15.10 6.86 -9.74
N LEU A 199 -14.86 5.56 -9.47
CA LEU A 199 -15.40 4.88 -8.29
C LEU A 199 -14.74 5.40 -7.00
N GLY A 200 -15.49 5.39 -5.91
CA GLY A 200 -14.94 5.72 -4.60
C GLY A 200 -14.44 4.49 -3.86
N PHE A 201 -13.13 4.34 -3.69
CA PHE A 201 -12.49 3.27 -2.93
C PHE A 201 -11.71 3.84 -1.76
N SER A 202 -11.48 3.01 -0.75
CA SER A 202 -10.56 3.32 0.34
C SER A 202 -9.11 3.28 -0.14
N VAL A 203 -8.21 3.91 0.62
CA VAL A 203 -6.77 3.87 0.38
C VAL A 203 -6.08 3.41 1.66
N ARG A 204 -5.32 2.30 1.59
CA ARG A 204 -4.39 1.87 2.62
C ARG A 204 -2.99 2.27 2.21
N PRO A 205 -2.40 3.29 2.85
CA PRO A 205 -1.06 3.76 2.48
C PRO A 205 0.05 2.78 2.80
N ILE A 206 1.17 2.99 2.13
CA ILE A 206 2.45 2.37 2.46
C ILE A 206 3.49 3.46 2.77
N MET A 207 4.52 3.06 3.49
CA MET A 207 5.73 3.84 3.67
C MET A 207 6.90 3.05 3.06
N ASN A 208 7.50 3.61 2.03
CA ASN A 208 8.79 3.17 1.60
C ASN A 208 9.83 3.88 2.45
N ASP A 209 10.51 3.16 3.32
CA ASP A 209 11.73 3.68 3.91
C ASP A 209 12.71 3.91 2.75
N ALA A 210 12.82 5.16 2.30
CA ALA A 210 13.78 5.55 1.25
C ALA A 210 15.26 5.24 1.62
N SER A 211 15.47 4.68 2.80
CA SER A 211 16.76 4.18 3.29
C SER A 211 17.07 2.73 2.89
N ASN A 212 16.10 1.96 2.38
CA ASN A 212 16.32 0.59 1.91
C ASN A 212 16.34 0.53 0.38
N ILE A 213 17.22 1.28 -0.26
CA ILE A 213 17.78 0.78 -1.52
C ILE A 213 18.64 -0.40 -1.09
N ASN A 214 18.10 -1.62 -1.16
CA ASN A 214 18.89 -2.84 -1.13
C ASN A 214 19.77 -2.81 -2.40
N LEU A 215 20.92 -2.17 -2.30
CA LEU A 215 21.98 -2.37 -3.27
C LEU A 215 22.25 -3.87 -3.32
N PRO A 216 22.24 -4.50 -4.50
CA PRO A 216 22.62 -5.91 -4.62
C PRO A 216 23.87 -6.16 -3.80
N GLU A 217 23.93 -7.25 -3.07
CA GLU A 217 25.07 -7.62 -2.19
C GLU A 217 26.42 -7.54 -2.91
N SER A 218 26.43 -7.67 -4.25
CA SER A 218 27.59 -7.47 -5.11
C SER A 218 28.13 -6.03 -5.12
N LEU A 219 27.37 -5.03 -4.68
CA LEU A 219 27.82 -3.63 -4.61
C LEU A 219 28.24 -3.22 -3.20
N SER A 220 27.90 -3.98 -2.16
CA SER A 220 28.30 -3.70 -0.77
C SER A 220 29.79 -3.93 -0.50
N ASN A 221 30.49 -4.68 -1.36
CA ASN A 221 31.91 -5.01 -1.24
C ASN A 221 32.83 -4.18 -2.15
N ALA A 222 32.29 -3.22 -2.93
CA ALA A 222 33.12 -2.33 -3.73
C ALA A 222 33.53 -1.13 -2.90
N SER A 223 34.76 -1.14 -2.37
CA SER A 223 35.41 0.00 -1.70
C SER A 223 35.70 1.19 -2.64
N ASN A 224 35.05 1.25 -3.78
CA ASN A 224 35.12 2.35 -4.74
C ASN A 224 33.86 3.21 -4.58
N GLN A 225 34.06 4.45 -4.19
CA GLN A 225 33.06 5.53 -4.04
C GLN A 225 32.35 5.86 -5.36
N ALA A 226 31.79 4.84 -6.03
CA ALA A 226 31.07 5.03 -7.28
C ALA A 226 29.84 5.90 -7.05
N VAL A 227 29.59 6.81 -8.00
CA VAL A 227 28.49 7.77 -7.95
C VAL A 227 27.40 7.31 -8.90
N PHE A 228 26.16 7.27 -8.40
CA PHE A 228 24.99 6.88 -9.17
C PHE A 228 24.00 8.04 -9.24
N ASN A 229 23.26 8.15 -10.32
CA ASN A 229 22.09 9.03 -10.37
C ASN A 229 20.89 8.39 -9.65
N LEU A 230 19.77 9.12 -9.54
CA LEU A 230 18.55 8.63 -8.88
C LEU A 230 17.89 7.43 -9.58
N PHE A 231 18.29 7.11 -10.81
CA PHE A 231 17.82 5.94 -11.56
C PHE A 231 18.76 4.73 -11.39
N GLY A 232 19.73 4.79 -10.47
CA GLY A 232 20.69 3.71 -10.25
C GLY A 232 21.76 3.57 -11.34
N ILE A 233 21.87 4.51 -12.28
CA ILE A 233 22.87 4.50 -13.33
C ILE A 233 24.17 5.09 -12.78
N LYS A 234 25.26 4.34 -12.90
CA LYS A 234 26.60 4.80 -12.52
C LYS A 234 27.02 5.96 -13.42
N VAL A 235 27.34 7.10 -12.83
CA VAL A 235 27.71 8.35 -13.52
C VAL A 235 29.15 8.80 -13.26
N ALA A 236 29.79 8.25 -12.21
CA ALA A 236 31.23 8.44 -11.95
C ALA A 236 31.81 7.26 -11.16
N ASP A 237 33.10 7.00 -11.33
CA ASP A 237 33.79 5.89 -10.65
C ASP A 237 34.33 6.26 -9.27
N SER A 238 34.30 7.54 -8.92
CA SER A 238 34.77 8.05 -7.63
C SER A 238 34.15 9.40 -7.28
N MET A 239 34.30 9.81 -6.01
CA MET A 239 33.89 11.15 -5.52
C MET A 239 34.58 12.29 -6.29
N ASP A 240 35.80 12.11 -6.76
CA ASP A 240 36.48 13.13 -7.58
C ASP A 240 35.79 13.36 -8.92
N GLY A 241 35.17 12.33 -9.48
CA GLY A 241 34.38 12.41 -10.71
C GLY A 241 33.12 13.28 -10.57
N MET A 242 32.63 13.51 -9.35
CA MET A 242 31.48 14.37 -9.10
C MET A 242 31.68 15.82 -9.53
N LYS A 243 32.91 16.30 -9.55
CA LYS A 243 33.24 17.68 -9.96
C LYS A 243 32.83 17.98 -11.41
N ASN A 244 32.65 16.94 -12.22
CA ASN A 244 32.30 17.05 -13.63
C ASN A 244 30.82 16.75 -13.90
N LEU A 245 30.06 16.50 -12.86
CA LEU A 245 28.62 16.22 -12.99
C LEU A 245 27.79 17.51 -12.97
N SER A 246 26.71 17.52 -13.69
CA SER A 246 25.74 18.64 -13.63
C SER A 246 25.18 18.79 -12.22
N PRO A 247 24.78 20.03 -11.82
CA PRO A 247 24.05 20.22 -10.57
C PRO A 247 22.89 19.25 -10.44
N GLY A 248 22.80 18.58 -9.30
CA GLY A 248 21.76 17.55 -9.12
C GLY A 248 21.96 16.73 -7.86
N ILE A 249 21.11 15.71 -7.73
CA ILE A 249 21.14 14.77 -6.61
C ILE A 249 21.72 13.44 -7.10
N TYR A 250 22.67 12.90 -6.34
CA TYR A 250 23.39 11.67 -6.63
C TYR A 250 23.42 10.78 -5.39
N VAL A 251 23.78 9.50 -5.57
CA VAL A 251 23.92 8.53 -4.50
C VAL A 251 25.37 8.03 -4.48
N VAL A 252 26.01 8.09 -3.32
CA VAL A 252 27.37 7.59 -3.06
C VAL A 252 27.35 6.80 -1.77
N ASP A 253 27.78 5.53 -1.79
CA ASP A 253 27.72 4.63 -0.64
C ASP A 253 26.33 4.61 0.05
N GLY A 254 25.28 4.57 -0.76
CA GLY A 254 23.89 4.58 -0.26
C GLY A 254 23.44 5.92 0.35
N LYS A 255 24.27 6.97 0.32
CA LYS A 255 23.94 8.29 0.86
C LYS A 255 23.66 9.29 -0.26
N LYS A 256 22.65 10.12 -0.03
CA LYS A 256 22.28 11.21 -0.93
C LYS A 256 23.30 12.34 -0.86
N VAL A 257 23.83 12.76 -2.00
CA VAL A 257 24.81 13.85 -2.15
C VAL A 257 24.26 14.86 -3.15
N VAL A 258 24.38 16.15 -2.85
CA VAL A 258 23.94 17.25 -3.73
C VAL A 258 25.16 17.87 -4.38
N VAL A 259 25.21 17.88 -5.72
CA VAL A 259 26.16 18.67 -6.53
C VAL A 259 25.47 20.00 -6.85
N LYS A 260 26.14 21.11 -6.50
CA LYS A 260 25.63 22.48 -6.71
C LYS A 260 26.21 23.10 -7.98
#